data_b3789023751340787c8f72afea511bd7
#
_entry.id   b3789023751340787c8f72afea511bd7
#
_cell.length_a   1.000
_cell.length_b   1.000
_cell.length_c   1.000
_cell.angle_alpha   90.00
_cell.angle_beta   90.00
_cell.angle_gamma   90.00
#
_symmetry.space_group_name_H-M   'P 1'
#
loop_
_entity.id
_entity.type
_entity.pdbx_description
1 polymer ?
#
loop_
_entity_poly.entity_id
_entity_poly.type
_entity_poly.pdbx_seq_one_letter_code
_entity_poly.pdbx_strand_id
1 'polypeptide(L)'
;MKIIIIGAGVSGLTTAINSKTSNNEILVLEKNSIPGKKILVTGNGRCNFLNDDFSKEHFHSIKDNDIKSLINNDNKERVLNFIKSLGVEIKIKNGYYYPFTNKSSTIRDALYEEALNKGVEFKFDYKVNNISKENDKFIINNELSCDALVVSSGSKSYRVTGTDGDSYELLSELGLSVTELYPSLVQVLTEGKFLKELDGVRTDVIVSILDNDKLVKEESGELQLTDYGVSGICVFNLSRYVHLLNKPIIKINFMPYTDNPVDYFNNLIDGKTYDVLKGIINEKIASVILKLSNINRDKLKSKLSKEEINNILDLLTNFRLNVTGTKSFDNSQVTMGGIDVNEIDINTFETKKINNLFLTGELLDVDGDCGGYNISFAILSGLIVSDRIKELC
;
A
#
# COMPACT_ATOMS: atom_id res chain seq x y z
N MET A 1 -15.49 29.95 -12.09
CA MET A 1 -14.11 29.42 -12.09
C MET A 1 -14.10 28.09 -12.84
N LYS A 2 -13.15 27.87 -13.75
CA LYS A 2 -13.01 26.60 -14.46
C LYS A 2 -11.89 25.77 -13.82
N ILE A 3 -12.19 24.52 -13.47
CA ILE A 3 -11.28 23.62 -12.77
C ILE A 3 -11.09 22.37 -13.62
N ILE A 4 -9.86 21.96 -13.82
CA ILE A 4 -9.54 20.68 -14.45
C ILE A 4 -8.92 19.75 -13.38
N ILE A 5 -9.38 18.50 -13.36
CA ILE A 5 -8.86 17.44 -12.50
C ILE A 5 -8.27 16.35 -13.40
N ILE A 6 -6.99 16.04 -13.25
CA ILE A 6 -6.32 14.98 -13.98
C ILE A 6 -6.37 13.68 -13.18
N GLY A 7 -7.10 12.70 -13.66
CA GLY A 7 -7.30 11.39 -13.06
C GLY A 7 -8.64 11.22 -12.33
N ALA A 8 -9.42 10.23 -12.78
CA ALA A 8 -10.69 9.83 -12.17
C ALA A 8 -10.53 8.68 -11.15
N GLY A 9 -9.44 8.71 -10.37
CA GLY A 9 -9.21 7.84 -9.23
C GLY A 9 -10.01 8.28 -7.99
N VAL A 10 -9.77 7.61 -6.84
CA VAL A 10 -10.44 7.95 -5.56
C VAL A 10 -10.27 9.43 -5.22
N SER A 11 -9.03 9.94 -5.22
CA SER A 11 -8.77 11.32 -4.82
C SER A 11 -9.37 12.33 -5.79
N GLY A 12 -9.26 12.08 -7.11
CA GLY A 12 -9.84 12.97 -8.13
C GLY A 12 -11.36 13.02 -8.09
N LEU A 13 -12.03 11.87 -7.96
CA LEU A 13 -13.49 11.82 -7.81
C LEU A 13 -13.96 12.50 -6.51
N THR A 14 -13.26 12.26 -5.39
CA THR A 14 -13.55 12.93 -4.12
C THR A 14 -13.43 14.45 -4.25
N THR A 15 -12.35 14.93 -4.88
CA THR A 15 -12.16 16.36 -5.14
C THR A 15 -13.29 16.90 -6.05
N ALA A 16 -13.60 16.22 -7.13
CA ALA A 16 -14.64 16.66 -8.08
C ALA A 16 -16.00 16.82 -7.40
N ILE A 17 -16.42 15.79 -6.65
CA ILE A 17 -17.70 15.77 -5.94
C ILE A 17 -17.82 16.92 -4.94
N ASN A 18 -16.79 17.12 -4.13
CA ASN A 18 -16.87 18.07 -3.03
C ASN A 18 -16.53 19.52 -3.45
N SER A 19 -15.78 19.73 -4.53
CA SER A 19 -15.51 21.07 -5.06
C SER A 19 -16.64 21.64 -5.88
N LYS A 20 -17.57 20.81 -6.41
CA LYS A 20 -18.61 21.27 -7.32
C LYS A 20 -19.63 22.17 -6.62
N THR A 21 -19.82 23.37 -7.17
CA THR A 21 -20.79 24.39 -6.75
C THR A 21 -21.49 24.96 -8.00
N SER A 22 -22.46 25.87 -7.80
CA SER A 22 -23.09 26.61 -8.89
C SER A 22 -22.13 27.59 -9.58
N ASN A 23 -21.04 27.98 -8.92
CA ASN A 23 -20.13 29.04 -9.37
C ASN A 23 -18.90 28.51 -10.13
N ASN A 24 -18.81 27.17 -10.33
CA ASN A 24 -17.66 26.59 -11.02
C ASN A 24 -18.05 25.51 -12.03
N GLU A 25 -17.16 25.31 -12.99
CA GLU A 25 -17.19 24.22 -13.96
C GLU A 25 -16.04 23.25 -13.61
N ILE A 26 -16.35 21.97 -13.53
CA ILE A 26 -15.35 20.93 -13.25
C ILE A 26 -15.32 19.92 -14.38
N LEU A 27 -14.14 19.78 -15.00
CA LEU A 27 -13.85 18.77 -16.01
C LEU A 27 -12.81 17.79 -15.46
N VAL A 28 -13.13 16.52 -15.42
CA VAL A 28 -12.20 15.43 -15.07
C VAL A 28 -11.66 14.79 -16.34
N LEU A 29 -10.33 14.76 -16.46
CA LEU A 29 -9.61 14.11 -17.55
C LEU A 29 -9.11 12.74 -17.08
N GLU A 30 -9.51 11.67 -17.76
CA GLU A 30 -9.12 10.31 -17.44
C GLU A 30 -8.56 9.61 -18.68
N LYS A 31 -7.36 9.03 -18.55
CA LYS A 31 -6.70 8.33 -19.67
C LYS A 31 -7.30 6.97 -20.01
N ASN A 32 -7.99 6.34 -19.07
CA ASN A 32 -8.73 5.11 -19.32
C ASN A 32 -10.14 5.42 -19.84
N SER A 33 -10.80 4.39 -20.40
CA SER A 33 -12.20 4.45 -20.82
C SER A 33 -13.23 4.38 -19.69
N ILE A 34 -12.77 4.11 -18.45
CA ILE A 34 -13.62 4.00 -17.25
C ILE A 34 -12.96 4.68 -16.05
N PRO A 35 -13.75 5.31 -15.13
CA PRO A 35 -13.22 5.89 -13.90
C PRO A 35 -12.85 4.83 -12.87
N GLY A 36 -11.96 5.17 -11.96
CA GLY A 36 -11.69 4.39 -10.75
C GLY A 36 -11.15 2.98 -10.99
N LYS A 37 -10.44 2.74 -12.08
CA LYS A 37 -9.97 1.40 -12.47
C LYS A 37 -9.12 0.74 -11.37
N LYS A 38 -8.27 1.51 -10.66
CA LYS A 38 -7.46 0.99 -9.54
C LYS A 38 -8.33 0.60 -8.33
N ILE A 39 -9.45 1.29 -8.09
CA ILE A 39 -10.38 0.96 -6.99
C ILE A 39 -10.85 -0.49 -7.10
N LEU A 40 -11.16 -0.95 -8.33
CA LEU A 40 -11.75 -2.27 -8.59
C LEU A 40 -10.87 -3.44 -8.14
N VAL A 41 -9.57 -3.23 -8.04
CA VAL A 41 -8.60 -4.28 -7.63
C VAL A 41 -8.15 -4.17 -6.17
N THR A 42 -8.51 -3.09 -5.47
CA THR A 42 -8.12 -2.87 -4.08
C THR A 42 -8.76 -3.88 -3.12
N GLY A 43 -8.03 -4.25 -2.07
CA GLY A 43 -8.52 -5.18 -1.06
C GLY A 43 -9.00 -6.52 -1.65
N ASN A 44 -8.34 -6.99 -2.70
CA ASN A 44 -8.73 -8.18 -3.45
C ASN A 44 -10.18 -8.09 -4.00
N GLY A 45 -10.53 -6.93 -4.58
CA GLY A 45 -11.85 -6.63 -5.14
C GLY A 45 -12.91 -6.24 -4.11
N ARG A 46 -12.53 -6.02 -2.84
CA ARG A 46 -13.47 -5.67 -1.75
C ARG A 46 -13.41 -4.21 -1.32
N CYS A 47 -12.33 -3.48 -1.65
CA CYS A 47 -12.08 -2.10 -1.27
C CYS A 47 -12.09 -1.87 0.26
N ASN A 48 -11.02 -2.30 0.94
CA ASN A 48 -10.76 -1.83 2.29
C ASN A 48 -10.35 -0.36 2.21
N PHE A 49 -11.16 0.57 2.73
CA PHE A 49 -10.94 2.00 2.53
C PHE A 49 -10.55 2.78 3.79
N LEU A 50 -10.64 2.15 4.98
CA LEU A 50 -10.32 2.77 6.26
C LEU A 50 -9.99 1.70 7.29
N ASN A 51 -9.39 2.11 8.43
CA ASN A 51 -9.06 1.26 9.57
C ASN A 51 -9.51 1.90 10.87
N ASP A 52 -9.83 1.06 11.88
CA ASP A 52 -10.09 1.53 13.25
C ASP A 52 -8.83 2.17 13.85
N ASP A 53 -7.68 1.56 13.64
CA ASP A 53 -6.40 2.15 13.99
C ASP A 53 -5.95 3.13 12.88
N PHE A 54 -6.36 4.38 13.01
CA PHE A 54 -5.96 5.46 12.11
C PHE A 54 -4.83 6.27 12.75
N SER A 55 -3.73 5.60 13.08
CA SER A 55 -2.58 6.19 13.73
C SER A 55 -1.47 6.57 12.74
N LYS A 56 -0.59 7.47 13.17
CA LYS A 56 0.50 8.05 12.36
C LYS A 56 1.55 7.02 11.95
N GLU A 57 1.67 5.94 12.71
CA GLU A 57 2.64 4.86 12.54
C GLU A 57 2.43 4.08 11.24
N HIS A 58 1.22 4.12 10.70
CA HIS A 58 0.84 3.44 9.45
C HIS A 58 1.05 4.29 8.19
N PHE A 59 1.47 5.55 8.33
CA PHE A 59 1.73 6.44 7.21
C PHE A 59 3.20 6.81 7.15
N HIS A 60 3.76 6.75 5.95
CA HIS A 60 5.18 6.87 5.69
C HIS A 60 5.45 7.86 4.57
N SER A 61 6.66 8.41 4.59
CA SER A 61 7.23 9.28 3.57
C SER A 61 8.74 9.06 3.54
N ILE A 62 9.39 9.33 2.41
CA ILE A 62 10.86 9.24 2.32
C ILE A 62 11.52 10.41 3.06
N LYS A 63 10.93 11.60 2.93
CA LYS A 63 11.45 12.80 3.60
C LYS A 63 10.61 13.15 4.82
N ASP A 64 11.26 13.73 5.82
CA ASP A 64 10.58 14.29 6.98
C ASP A 64 9.67 15.45 6.53
N ASN A 65 8.44 15.42 7.00
CA ASN A 65 7.41 16.40 6.72
C ASN A 65 6.28 16.34 7.76
N ASP A 66 5.38 17.31 7.71
CA ASP A 66 4.29 17.47 8.67
C ASP A 66 3.00 16.70 8.27
N ILE A 67 3.01 15.92 7.18
CA ILE A 67 1.79 15.24 6.67
C ILE A 67 1.09 14.39 7.73
N LYS A 68 1.85 13.81 8.64
CA LYS A 68 1.33 13.01 9.75
C LYS A 68 0.47 13.81 10.73
N SER A 69 0.52 15.15 10.72
CA SER A 69 -0.36 16.00 11.54
C SER A 69 -1.82 15.89 11.09
N LEU A 70 -2.06 15.54 9.84
CA LEU A 70 -3.39 15.31 9.29
C LEU A 70 -4.01 13.98 9.74
N ILE A 71 -3.20 13.07 10.29
CA ILE A 71 -3.67 11.76 10.74
C ILE A 71 -4.18 11.89 12.18
N ASN A 72 -5.49 12.04 12.30
CA ASN A 72 -6.20 12.24 13.57
C ASN A 72 -7.67 11.75 13.45
N ASN A 73 -8.36 11.69 14.57
CA ASN A 73 -9.73 11.19 14.61
C ASN A 73 -10.73 12.06 13.83
N ASP A 74 -10.56 13.38 13.81
CA ASP A 74 -11.47 14.27 13.09
C ASP A 74 -11.38 14.00 11.58
N ASN A 75 -10.18 13.84 11.04
CA ASN A 75 -10.00 13.49 9.64
C ASN A 75 -10.41 12.04 9.32
N LYS A 76 -10.24 11.11 10.25
CA LYS A 76 -10.83 9.75 10.13
C LYS A 76 -12.35 9.83 9.96
N GLU A 77 -13.03 10.60 10.82
CA GLU A 77 -14.48 10.78 10.74
C GLU A 77 -14.90 11.52 9.46
N ARG A 78 -14.13 12.49 8.98
CA ARG A 78 -14.37 13.15 7.67
C ARG A 78 -14.41 12.14 6.53
N VAL A 79 -13.40 11.24 6.47
CA VAL A 79 -13.33 10.18 5.46
C VAL A 79 -14.55 9.25 5.57
N LEU A 80 -14.88 8.81 6.78
CA LEU A 80 -15.99 7.91 7.04
C LEU A 80 -17.33 8.54 6.63
N ASN A 81 -17.57 9.80 7.05
CA ASN A 81 -18.79 10.54 6.76
C ASN A 81 -18.95 10.83 5.26
N PHE A 82 -17.84 11.08 4.55
CA PHE A 82 -17.88 11.23 3.10
C PHE A 82 -18.38 9.96 2.42
N ILE A 83 -17.81 8.79 2.76
CA ILE A 83 -18.27 7.52 2.17
C ILE A 83 -19.76 7.23 2.51
N LYS A 84 -20.19 7.51 3.74
CA LYS A 84 -21.59 7.38 4.12
C LYS A 84 -22.51 8.33 3.34
N SER A 85 -22.06 9.55 3.08
CA SER A 85 -22.83 10.54 2.30
C SER A 85 -23.11 10.13 0.85
N LEU A 86 -22.31 9.20 0.31
CA LEU A 86 -22.54 8.58 -1.00
C LEU A 86 -23.60 7.47 -0.97
N GLY A 87 -24.27 7.23 0.17
CA GLY A 87 -25.24 6.16 0.32
C GLY A 87 -24.62 4.75 0.45
N VAL A 88 -23.32 4.67 0.73
CA VAL A 88 -22.63 3.39 0.89
C VAL A 88 -22.77 2.90 2.33
N GLU A 89 -23.46 1.77 2.50
CA GLU A 89 -23.48 1.05 3.77
C GLU A 89 -22.13 0.37 4.04
N ILE A 90 -21.69 0.43 5.30
CA ILE A 90 -20.36 0.03 5.71
C ILE A 90 -20.43 -1.15 6.67
N LYS A 91 -19.51 -2.10 6.53
CA LYS A 91 -19.24 -3.12 7.54
C LYS A 91 -17.80 -3.07 8.01
N ILE A 92 -17.63 -3.30 9.31
CA ILE A 92 -16.32 -3.38 9.94
C ILE A 92 -16.03 -4.87 10.25
N LYS A 93 -14.85 -5.31 9.88
CA LYS A 93 -14.35 -6.65 10.20
C LYS A 93 -12.90 -6.57 10.64
N ASN A 94 -12.62 -6.95 11.88
CA ASN A 94 -11.26 -6.90 12.48
C ASN A 94 -10.61 -5.50 12.34
N GLY A 95 -11.37 -4.44 12.55
CA GLY A 95 -10.90 -3.05 12.42
C GLY A 95 -10.86 -2.51 10.98
N TYR A 96 -11.05 -3.35 9.95
CA TYR A 96 -11.05 -2.95 8.54
C TYR A 96 -12.44 -2.57 8.06
N TYR A 97 -12.55 -1.44 7.34
CA TYR A 97 -13.80 -0.89 6.81
C TYR A 97 -14.00 -1.29 5.34
N TYR A 98 -15.12 -1.88 5.04
CA TYR A 98 -15.51 -2.33 3.70
C TYR A 98 -16.89 -1.83 3.33
N PRO A 99 -17.24 -1.66 2.04
CA PRO A 99 -18.65 -1.58 1.66
C PRO A 99 -19.36 -2.87 2.09
N PHE A 100 -20.60 -2.73 2.55
CA PHE A 100 -21.38 -3.88 3.06
C PHE A 100 -21.50 -5.01 2.03
N THR A 101 -21.53 -4.65 0.74
CA THR A 101 -21.58 -5.57 -0.40
C THR A 101 -20.32 -6.42 -0.59
N ASN A 102 -19.19 -6.07 0.05
CA ASN A 102 -17.86 -6.63 -0.23
C ASN A 102 -17.37 -6.49 -1.68
N LYS A 103 -17.88 -5.52 -2.43
CA LYS A 103 -17.49 -5.27 -3.81
C LYS A 103 -16.88 -3.88 -3.94
N SER A 104 -15.68 -3.79 -4.47
CA SER A 104 -15.00 -2.52 -4.73
C SER A 104 -15.76 -1.63 -5.74
N SER A 105 -16.53 -2.26 -6.64
CA SER A 105 -17.39 -1.53 -7.57
C SER A 105 -18.43 -0.66 -6.86
N THR A 106 -18.91 -1.07 -5.66
CA THR A 106 -19.86 -0.25 -4.89
C THR A 106 -19.28 1.13 -4.56
N ILE A 107 -18.03 1.21 -4.14
CA ILE A 107 -17.36 2.50 -3.88
C ILE A 107 -17.11 3.25 -5.18
N ARG A 108 -16.60 2.57 -6.22
CA ARG A 108 -16.32 3.19 -7.51
C ARG A 108 -17.58 3.78 -8.13
N ASP A 109 -18.68 3.03 -8.17
CA ASP A 109 -19.93 3.43 -8.80
C ASP A 109 -20.55 4.59 -8.01
N ALA A 110 -20.61 4.51 -6.69
CA ALA A 110 -21.13 5.59 -5.84
C ALA A 110 -20.36 6.91 -6.03
N LEU A 111 -19.03 6.86 -6.12
CA LEU A 111 -18.22 8.05 -6.40
C LEU A 111 -18.51 8.63 -7.79
N TYR A 112 -18.59 7.79 -8.80
CA TYR A 112 -18.80 8.25 -10.18
C TYR A 112 -20.20 8.79 -10.40
N GLU A 113 -21.23 8.09 -9.91
CA GLU A 113 -22.63 8.49 -10.01
C GLU A 113 -22.88 9.82 -9.28
N GLU A 114 -22.33 9.99 -8.07
CA GLU A 114 -22.45 11.26 -7.35
C GLU A 114 -21.76 12.41 -8.07
N ALA A 115 -20.61 12.19 -8.69
CA ALA A 115 -19.94 13.20 -9.49
C ALA A 115 -20.82 13.63 -10.70
N LEU A 116 -21.44 12.68 -11.39
CA LEU A 116 -22.39 12.96 -12.49
C LEU A 116 -23.63 13.71 -12.00
N ASN A 117 -24.23 13.29 -10.88
CA ASN A 117 -25.40 13.93 -10.29
C ASN A 117 -25.15 15.40 -9.95
N LYS A 118 -23.91 15.73 -9.54
CA LYS A 118 -23.48 17.11 -9.29
C LYS A 118 -23.15 17.90 -10.55
N GLY A 119 -23.17 17.29 -11.72
CA GLY A 119 -22.88 17.96 -12.99
C GLY A 119 -21.37 18.13 -13.24
N VAL A 120 -20.55 17.19 -12.79
CA VAL A 120 -19.13 17.09 -13.17
C VAL A 120 -19.03 16.53 -14.57
N GLU A 121 -18.23 17.16 -15.43
CA GLU A 121 -17.97 16.68 -16.77
C GLU A 121 -16.76 15.75 -16.81
N PHE A 122 -16.78 14.75 -17.69
CA PHE A 122 -15.71 13.78 -17.86
C PHE A 122 -15.25 13.69 -19.32
N LYS A 123 -13.93 13.61 -19.51
CA LYS A 123 -13.31 13.29 -20.79
C LYS A 123 -12.45 12.06 -20.61
N PHE A 124 -12.97 10.92 -21.05
CA PHE A 124 -12.28 9.62 -21.01
C PHE A 124 -11.37 9.43 -22.23
N ASP A 125 -10.50 8.42 -22.18
CA ASP A 125 -9.50 8.12 -23.21
C ASP A 125 -8.64 9.34 -23.55
N TYR A 126 -8.41 10.21 -22.53
CA TYR A 126 -7.69 11.46 -22.68
C TYR A 126 -6.42 11.48 -21.81
N LYS A 127 -5.30 11.21 -22.44
CA LYS A 127 -3.99 11.29 -21.80
C LYS A 127 -3.50 12.74 -21.80
N VAL A 128 -3.08 13.24 -20.64
CA VAL A 128 -2.39 14.51 -20.51
C VAL A 128 -0.91 14.29 -20.78
N ASN A 129 -0.36 14.99 -21.77
CA ASN A 129 1.02 14.90 -22.21
C ASN A 129 1.80 16.20 -22.01
N ASN A 130 1.09 17.31 -21.76
CA ASN A 130 1.72 18.60 -21.53
C ASN A 130 0.87 19.44 -20.58
N ILE A 131 1.54 20.14 -19.67
CA ILE A 131 0.94 21.13 -18.76
C ILE A 131 1.85 22.37 -18.79
N SER A 132 1.27 23.53 -19.15
CA SER A 132 1.96 24.81 -19.01
C SER A 132 1.09 25.80 -18.24
N LYS A 133 1.68 26.90 -17.79
CA LYS A 133 0.95 28.01 -17.15
C LYS A 133 1.25 29.31 -17.85
N GLU A 134 0.21 29.95 -18.38
CA GLU A 134 0.29 31.19 -19.14
C GLU A 134 -0.81 32.15 -18.67
N ASN A 135 -0.44 33.42 -18.39
CA ASN A 135 -1.38 34.46 -17.95
C ASN A 135 -2.31 33.98 -16.81
N ASP A 136 -1.74 33.35 -15.79
CA ASP A 136 -2.43 32.78 -14.61
C ASP A 136 -3.40 31.61 -14.90
N LYS A 137 -3.44 31.09 -16.13
CA LYS A 137 -4.21 29.90 -16.50
C LYS A 137 -3.31 28.72 -16.80
N PHE A 138 -3.78 27.54 -16.42
CA PHE A 138 -3.14 26.30 -16.87
C PHE A 138 -3.65 25.94 -18.28
N ILE A 139 -2.73 25.52 -19.13
CA ILE A 139 -2.99 25.02 -20.49
C ILE A 139 -2.62 23.53 -20.52
N ILE A 140 -3.58 22.70 -20.88
CA ILE A 140 -3.43 21.25 -20.93
C ILE A 140 -3.44 20.80 -22.39
N ASN A 141 -2.39 20.06 -22.83
CA ASN A 141 -2.24 19.57 -24.20
C ASN A 141 -2.37 20.66 -25.28
N ASN A 142 -2.08 21.91 -24.95
CA ASN A 142 -2.25 23.08 -25.84
C ASN A 142 -3.69 23.30 -26.34
N GLU A 143 -4.70 22.71 -25.72
CA GLU A 143 -6.12 22.80 -26.17
C GLU A 143 -7.10 23.19 -25.06
N LEU A 144 -6.89 22.74 -23.83
CA LEU A 144 -7.79 23.02 -22.71
C LEU A 144 -7.16 24.02 -21.76
N SER A 145 -7.96 24.96 -21.26
CA SER A 145 -7.49 25.93 -20.25
C SER A 145 -8.35 25.90 -19.01
N CYS A 146 -7.75 26.16 -17.84
CA CYS A 146 -8.45 26.28 -16.56
C CYS A 146 -7.79 27.30 -15.63
N ASP A 147 -8.56 27.74 -14.64
CA ASP A 147 -8.11 28.69 -13.60
C ASP A 147 -7.42 27.98 -12.45
N ALA A 148 -7.82 26.73 -12.16
CA ALA A 148 -7.17 25.84 -11.17
C ALA A 148 -7.02 24.43 -11.75
N LEU A 149 -5.90 23.80 -11.38
CA LEU A 149 -5.54 22.46 -11.81
C LEU A 149 -5.33 21.55 -10.61
N VAL A 150 -5.99 20.38 -10.60
CA VAL A 150 -5.78 19.33 -9.61
C VAL A 150 -5.15 18.12 -10.29
N VAL A 151 -4.00 17.67 -9.83
CA VAL A 151 -3.38 16.45 -10.34
C VAL A 151 -3.61 15.30 -9.36
N SER A 152 -4.39 14.31 -9.80
CA SER A 152 -4.86 13.15 -9.03
C SER A 152 -4.58 11.84 -9.78
N SER A 153 -3.52 11.82 -10.58
CA SER A 153 -3.21 10.74 -11.53
C SER A 153 -2.75 9.43 -10.89
N GLY A 154 -2.55 9.44 -9.56
CA GLY A 154 -1.91 8.32 -8.85
C GLY A 154 -0.41 8.25 -9.11
N SER A 155 0.18 7.10 -8.79
CA SER A 155 1.63 6.89 -8.80
C SER A 155 2.10 5.98 -9.96
N LYS A 156 3.08 5.10 -9.68
CA LYS A 156 3.67 4.18 -10.67
C LYS A 156 3.24 2.73 -10.50
N SER A 157 2.58 2.39 -9.39
CA SER A 157 2.23 1.02 -9.03
C SER A 157 1.02 0.49 -9.81
N TYR A 158 1.07 -0.82 -10.16
CA TYR A 158 -0.01 -1.58 -10.78
C TYR A 158 -0.47 -0.99 -12.14
N ARG A 159 0.46 -0.92 -13.10
CA ARG A 159 0.31 -0.24 -14.41
C ARG A 159 -0.95 -0.63 -15.19
N VAL A 160 -1.43 -1.86 -15.08
CA VAL A 160 -2.65 -2.32 -15.77
C VAL A 160 -3.89 -1.49 -15.40
N THR A 161 -3.84 -0.72 -14.32
CA THR A 161 -4.90 0.19 -13.91
C THR A 161 -4.77 1.61 -14.47
N GLY A 162 -3.70 1.87 -15.21
CA GLY A 162 -3.44 3.16 -15.83
C GLY A 162 -2.50 4.07 -15.02
N THR A 163 -1.92 3.60 -13.92
CA THR A 163 -0.97 4.36 -13.09
C THR A 163 0.47 4.00 -13.50
N ASP A 164 1.05 4.77 -14.40
CA ASP A 164 2.39 4.54 -14.98
C ASP A 164 3.46 5.53 -14.52
N GLY A 165 3.05 6.57 -13.75
CA GLY A 165 3.94 7.60 -13.23
C GLY A 165 4.25 8.74 -14.21
N ASP A 166 3.55 8.84 -15.34
CA ASP A 166 3.77 9.89 -16.35
C ASP A 166 3.67 11.31 -15.77
N SER A 167 2.80 11.53 -14.77
CA SER A 167 2.63 12.85 -14.16
C SER A 167 3.84 13.33 -13.36
N TYR A 168 4.74 12.46 -12.95
CA TYR A 168 5.96 12.88 -12.26
C TYR A 168 6.88 13.70 -13.18
N GLU A 169 7.00 13.30 -14.45
CA GLU A 169 7.77 14.06 -15.45
C GLU A 169 7.13 15.42 -15.71
N LEU A 170 5.82 15.47 -15.96
CA LEU A 170 5.08 16.71 -16.19
C LEU A 170 5.20 17.71 -15.01
N LEU A 171 5.14 17.21 -13.78
CA LEU A 171 5.25 18.05 -12.59
C LEU A 171 6.71 18.47 -12.32
N SER A 172 7.69 17.64 -12.69
CA SER A 172 9.10 18.01 -12.63
C SER A 172 9.45 19.12 -13.62
N GLU A 173 8.86 19.11 -14.82
CA GLU A 173 8.99 20.20 -15.80
C GLU A 173 8.41 21.52 -15.28
N LEU A 174 7.40 21.46 -14.42
CA LEU A 174 6.87 22.61 -13.69
C LEU A 174 7.72 23.02 -12.46
N GLY A 175 8.84 22.34 -12.20
CA GLY A 175 9.79 22.66 -11.14
C GLY A 175 9.48 22.06 -9.78
N LEU A 176 8.62 21.03 -9.72
CA LEU A 176 8.37 20.29 -8.47
C LEU A 176 9.36 19.13 -8.30
N SER A 177 9.77 18.90 -7.07
CA SER A 177 10.71 17.84 -6.72
C SER A 177 10.01 16.51 -6.56
N VAL A 178 10.58 15.46 -7.13
CA VAL A 178 10.13 14.06 -6.96
C VAL A 178 11.15 13.33 -6.11
N THR A 179 10.73 12.61 -5.08
CA THR A 179 11.58 11.71 -4.31
C THR A 179 11.84 10.43 -5.10
N GLU A 180 12.79 9.63 -4.66
CA GLU A 180 13.08 8.35 -5.30
C GLU A 180 11.87 7.40 -5.21
N LEU A 181 11.56 6.69 -6.29
CA LEU A 181 10.36 5.87 -6.39
C LEU A 181 10.70 4.39 -6.27
N TYR A 182 10.06 3.71 -5.32
CA TYR A 182 10.22 2.27 -5.12
C TYR A 182 8.88 1.54 -5.05
N PRO A 183 8.80 0.26 -5.49
CA PRO A 183 7.61 -0.53 -5.27
C PRO A 183 7.43 -0.83 -3.78
N SER A 184 6.22 -0.62 -3.25
CA SER A 184 5.85 -0.89 -1.86
C SER A 184 4.57 -1.72 -1.78
N LEU A 185 4.32 -2.37 -0.65
CA LEU A 185 3.27 -3.39 -0.48
C LEU A 185 3.37 -4.47 -1.56
N VAL A 186 4.52 -5.11 -1.61
CA VAL A 186 4.92 -6.02 -2.69
C VAL A 186 5.65 -7.25 -2.13
N GLN A 187 5.74 -8.32 -2.93
CA GLN A 187 6.50 -9.51 -2.57
C GLN A 187 7.99 -9.20 -2.47
N VAL A 188 8.66 -9.86 -1.50
CA VAL A 188 10.09 -9.75 -1.27
C VAL A 188 10.80 -10.95 -1.87
N LEU A 189 11.84 -10.69 -2.66
CA LEU A 189 12.67 -11.69 -3.31
C LEU A 189 13.80 -12.10 -2.36
N THR A 190 14.07 -13.40 -2.26
CA THR A 190 15.11 -13.93 -1.36
C THR A 190 15.91 -15.04 -2.02
N GLU A 191 17.08 -15.35 -1.46
CA GLU A 191 17.91 -16.47 -1.89
C GLU A 191 17.56 -17.76 -1.15
N GLY A 192 17.66 -18.89 -1.84
CA GLY A 192 17.52 -20.21 -1.24
C GLY A 192 17.07 -21.29 -2.21
N LYS A 193 17.93 -22.31 -2.42
CA LYS A 193 17.56 -23.45 -3.29
C LYS A 193 16.36 -24.24 -2.78
N PHE A 194 16.08 -24.19 -1.49
CA PHE A 194 14.96 -24.85 -0.81
C PHE A 194 13.63 -24.13 -1.03
N LEU A 195 13.60 -22.91 -1.56
CA LEU A 195 12.37 -22.14 -1.77
C LEU A 195 11.37 -22.88 -2.67
N LYS A 196 11.85 -23.59 -3.70
CA LYS A 196 10.99 -24.42 -4.57
C LYS A 196 10.27 -25.53 -3.80
N GLU A 197 10.90 -26.07 -2.75
CA GLU A 197 10.29 -27.10 -1.91
C GLU A 197 9.19 -26.52 -1.00
N LEU A 198 9.29 -25.23 -0.67
CA LEU A 198 8.36 -24.50 0.18
C LEU A 198 7.23 -23.81 -0.60
N ASP A 199 7.29 -23.80 -1.92
CA ASP A 199 6.34 -23.07 -2.75
C ASP A 199 4.87 -23.45 -2.45
N GLY A 200 4.04 -22.40 -2.32
CA GLY A 200 2.62 -22.48 -2.03
C GLY A 200 2.27 -22.68 -0.54
N VAL A 201 3.25 -22.83 0.36
CA VAL A 201 2.98 -22.95 1.79
C VAL A 201 2.47 -21.62 2.35
N ARG A 202 1.39 -21.68 3.12
CA ARG A 202 0.87 -20.58 3.93
C ARG A 202 0.88 -20.98 5.39
N THR A 203 1.31 -20.08 6.26
CA THR A 203 1.41 -20.33 7.70
C THR A 203 1.46 -19.02 8.48
N ASP A 204 0.91 -19.02 9.69
CA ASP A 204 1.03 -17.89 10.60
C ASP A 204 2.43 -17.82 11.17
N VAL A 205 2.99 -16.64 11.18
CA VAL A 205 4.36 -16.37 11.62
C VAL A 205 4.48 -15.02 12.35
N ILE A 206 5.61 -14.85 13.01
CA ILE A 206 6.20 -13.54 13.24
C ILE A 206 7.31 -13.38 12.20
N VAL A 207 7.26 -12.32 11.39
CA VAL A 207 8.28 -12.02 10.38
C VAL A 207 8.93 -10.68 10.68
N SER A 208 10.26 -10.64 10.66
CA SER A 208 11.04 -9.45 10.96
C SER A 208 11.94 -9.11 9.78
N ILE A 209 12.16 -7.82 9.53
CA ILE A 209 13.23 -7.35 8.66
C ILE A 209 14.38 -6.82 9.51
N LEU A 210 15.58 -7.27 9.19
CA LEU A 210 16.81 -6.91 9.88
C LEU A 210 17.74 -6.16 8.92
N ASP A 211 18.54 -5.22 9.44
CA ASP A 211 19.70 -4.65 8.74
C ASP A 211 20.97 -4.95 9.56
N ASN A 212 21.95 -5.64 8.97
CA ASN A 212 23.16 -6.05 9.67
C ASN A 212 22.86 -6.73 11.03
N ASP A 213 21.92 -7.67 11.04
CA ASP A 213 21.42 -8.43 12.22
C ASP A 213 20.66 -7.60 13.26
N LYS A 214 20.42 -6.33 13.04
CA LYS A 214 19.60 -5.49 13.93
C LYS A 214 18.16 -5.46 13.47
N LEU A 215 17.23 -5.64 14.41
CA LEU A 215 15.79 -5.53 14.13
C LEU A 215 15.43 -4.11 13.70
N VAL A 216 14.78 -4.00 12.54
CA VAL A 216 14.23 -2.75 12.02
C VAL A 216 12.72 -2.69 12.21
N LYS A 217 12.01 -3.72 11.79
CA LYS A 217 10.54 -3.81 11.92
C LYS A 217 10.13 -5.28 12.03
N GLU A 218 9.00 -5.50 12.71
CA GLU A 218 8.42 -6.83 12.90
C GLU A 218 6.91 -6.76 12.65
N GLU A 219 6.38 -7.82 12.00
CA GLU A 219 4.97 -7.98 11.68
C GLU A 219 4.53 -9.40 11.99
N SER A 220 3.25 -9.57 12.35
CA SER A 220 2.64 -10.90 12.56
C SER A 220 1.54 -11.13 11.54
N GLY A 221 1.38 -12.37 11.10
CA GLY A 221 0.29 -12.74 10.21
C GLY A 221 0.57 -13.93 9.32
N GLU A 222 -0.34 -14.19 8.37
CA GLU A 222 -0.16 -15.26 7.41
C GLU A 222 0.94 -14.89 6.39
N LEU A 223 2.01 -15.68 6.41
CA LEU A 223 3.08 -15.67 5.43
C LEU A 223 2.77 -16.66 4.31
N GLN A 224 3.07 -16.30 3.07
CA GLN A 224 3.13 -17.22 1.94
C GLN A 224 4.58 -17.39 1.48
N LEU A 225 5.08 -18.61 1.54
CA LEU A 225 6.36 -18.99 0.94
C LEU A 225 6.16 -19.28 -0.55
N THR A 226 7.07 -18.83 -1.38
CA THR A 226 7.04 -18.98 -2.85
C THR A 226 8.40 -19.44 -3.36
N ASP A 227 8.47 -19.84 -4.62
CA ASP A 227 9.72 -20.27 -5.26
C ASP A 227 10.74 -19.13 -5.46
N TYR A 228 10.31 -17.86 -5.32
CA TYR A 228 11.15 -16.66 -5.44
C TYR A 228 11.40 -15.92 -4.12
N GLY A 229 10.75 -16.32 -3.03
CA GLY A 229 10.89 -15.64 -1.73
C GLY A 229 9.61 -15.69 -0.90
N VAL A 230 9.17 -14.53 -0.39
CA VAL A 230 8.06 -14.43 0.56
C VAL A 230 7.01 -13.42 0.14
N SER A 231 5.75 -13.69 0.53
CA SER A 231 4.57 -12.89 0.25
C SER A 231 3.62 -12.93 1.46
N GLY A 232 2.54 -12.18 1.41
CA GLY A 232 1.55 -12.05 2.50
C GLY A 232 1.50 -10.64 3.06
N ILE A 233 0.43 -10.30 3.78
CA ILE A 233 0.22 -8.93 4.29
C ILE A 233 1.36 -8.50 5.22
N CYS A 234 1.81 -9.39 6.12
CA CYS A 234 2.95 -9.13 7.01
C CYS A 234 4.25 -8.84 6.25
N VAL A 235 4.46 -9.46 5.08
CA VAL A 235 5.62 -9.19 4.22
C VAL A 235 5.45 -7.89 3.46
N PHE A 236 4.23 -7.58 3.01
CA PHE A 236 3.96 -6.34 2.27
C PHE A 236 4.29 -5.11 3.11
N ASN A 237 3.92 -5.08 4.38
CA ASN A 237 4.27 -3.98 5.29
C ASN A 237 5.79 -3.86 5.50
N LEU A 238 6.54 -4.95 5.41
CA LEU A 238 8.00 -4.94 5.51
C LEU A 238 8.69 -4.55 4.21
N SER A 239 8.03 -4.68 3.05
CA SER A 239 8.66 -4.54 1.74
C SER A 239 9.29 -3.16 1.48
N ARG A 240 8.71 -2.09 2.06
CA ARG A 240 9.24 -0.73 1.91
C ARG A 240 10.65 -0.59 2.51
N TYR A 241 10.94 -1.32 3.58
CA TYR A 241 12.24 -1.26 4.24
C TYR A 241 13.35 -1.89 3.40
N VAL A 242 13.04 -2.81 2.48
CA VAL A 242 14.03 -3.45 1.60
C VAL A 242 14.88 -2.42 0.85
N HIS A 243 14.27 -1.32 0.41
CA HIS A 243 14.94 -0.27 -0.36
C HIS A 243 15.68 0.75 0.52
N LEU A 244 15.42 0.77 1.82
CA LEU A 244 16.02 1.70 2.78
C LEU A 244 17.23 1.10 3.51
N LEU A 245 17.44 -0.21 3.40
CA LEU A 245 18.43 -0.96 4.17
C LEU A 245 19.61 -1.40 3.29
N ASN A 246 20.79 -1.55 3.91
CA ASN A 246 22.02 -1.94 3.19
C ASN A 246 22.11 -3.45 2.96
N LYS A 247 21.76 -4.25 3.97
CA LYS A 247 21.83 -5.72 3.92
C LYS A 247 20.58 -6.31 4.58
N PRO A 248 19.42 -6.16 3.92
CA PRO A 248 18.18 -6.64 4.48
C PRO A 248 18.14 -8.17 4.57
N ILE A 249 17.67 -8.66 5.71
CA ILE A 249 17.43 -10.08 5.98
C ILE A 249 15.98 -10.22 6.45
N ILE A 250 15.24 -11.15 5.87
CA ILE A 250 13.96 -11.59 6.42
C ILE A 250 14.23 -12.70 7.44
N LYS A 251 13.79 -12.51 8.67
CA LYS A 251 13.78 -13.52 9.73
C LYS A 251 12.34 -13.96 9.97
N ILE A 252 12.12 -15.29 10.00
CA ILE A 252 10.80 -15.88 10.18
C ILE A 252 10.81 -16.73 11.46
N ASN A 253 9.84 -16.49 12.34
CA ASN A 253 9.50 -17.36 13.44
C ASN A 253 8.23 -18.14 13.10
N PHE A 254 8.33 -19.45 12.88
CA PHE A 254 7.23 -20.36 12.58
C PHE A 254 6.45 -20.81 13.83
N MET A 255 6.84 -20.35 15.02
CA MET A 255 6.20 -20.70 16.29
C MET A 255 5.64 -19.44 17.00
N PRO A 256 4.74 -18.65 16.34
CA PRO A 256 4.31 -17.34 16.86
C PRO A 256 3.48 -17.42 18.15
N TYR A 257 2.94 -18.61 18.47
CA TYR A 257 2.06 -18.84 19.62
C TYR A 257 2.76 -19.51 20.80
N THR A 258 4.10 -19.56 20.79
CA THR A 258 4.88 -20.32 21.79
C THR A 258 5.92 -19.41 22.45
N ASP A 259 5.73 -19.13 23.75
CA ASP A 259 6.66 -18.30 24.53
C ASP A 259 7.97 -19.02 24.85
N ASN A 260 7.93 -20.34 25.03
CA ASN A 260 9.10 -21.16 25.27
C ASN A 260 9.18 -22.34 24.28
N PRO A 261 9.76 -22.14 23.10
CA PRO A 261 9.90 -23.18 22.08
C PRO A 261 10.67 -24.42 22.54
N VAL A 262 11.65 -24.24 23.43
CA VAL A 262 12.49 -25.34 23.95
C VAL A 262 11.63 -26.29 24.80
N ASP A 263 10.94 -25.76 25.79
CA ASP A 263 10.06 -26.56 26.63
C ASP A 263 8.92 -27.19 25.87
N TYR A 264 8.33 -26.40 24.92
CA TYR A 264 7.28 -26.91 24.05
C TYR A 264 7.76 -28.12 23.27
N PHE A 265 8.90 -28.03 22.58
CA PHE A 265 9.46 -29.15 21.78
C PHE A 265 9.81 -30.36 22.66
N ASN A 266 10.40 -30.15 23.82
CA ASN A 266 10.77 -31.23 24.73
C ASN A 266 9.56 -32.02 25.24
N ASN A 267 8.44 -31.37 25.46
CA ASN A 267 7.20 -31.97 25.95
C ASN A 267 6.37 -32.68 24.86
N LEU A 268 6.75 -32.56 23.60
CA LEU A 268 6.07 -33.29 22.51
C LEU A 268 6.29 -34.81 22.65
N ILE A 269 5.29 -35.59 22.24
CA ILE A 269 5.35 -37.06 22.23
C ILE A 269 6.55 -37.54 21.42
N ASP A 270 7.24 -38.57 21.92
CA ASP A 270 8.35 -39.18 21.19
C ASP A 270 7.87 -39.92 19.92
N GLY A 271 8.71 -39.87 18.91
CA GLY A 271 8.45 -40.44 17.60
C GLY A 271 9.54 -40.10 16.62
N LYS A 272 9.35 -40.46 15.34
CA LYS A 272 10.24 -39.99 14.27
C LYS A 272 10.23 -38.45 14.24
N THR A 273 11.39 -37.82 14.20
CA THR A 273 11.50 -36.34 14.28
C THR A 273 10.66 -35.64 13.21
N TYR A 274 10.60 -36.21 12.01
CA TYR A 274 9.73 -35.67 10.95
C TYR A 274 8.24 -35.66 11.35
N ASP A 275 7.74 -36.77 11.92
CA ASP A 275 6.33 -36.88 12.30
C ASP A 275 5.99 -35.94 13.47
N VAL A 276 6.93 -35.77 14.40
CA VAL A 276 6.81 -34.82 15.50
C VAL A 276 6.72 -33.38 14.96
N LEU A 277 7.63 -32.99 14.07
CA LEU A 277 7.63 -31.65 13.45
C LEU A 277 6.37 -31.41 12.60
N LYS A 278 5.95 -32.39 11.80
CA LYS A 278 4.74 -32.31 10.99
C LYS A 278 3.46 -32.11 11.84
N GLY A 279 3.51 -32.50 13.12
CA GLY A 279 2.42 -32.26 14.06
C GLY A 279 2.30 -30.80 14.54
N ILE A 280 3.32 -29.97 14.31
CA ILE A 280 3.37 -28.58 14.80
C ILE A 280 3.55 -27.53 13.71
N ILE A 281 4.10 -27.92 12.55
CA ILE A 281 4.31 -27.05 11.40
C ILE A 281 3.95 -27.75 10.10
N ASN A 282 3.85 -26.99 8.99
CA ASN A 282 3.60 -27.55 7.67
C ASN A 282 4.68 -28.60 7.29
N GLU A 283 4.25 -29.71 6.66
CA GLU A 283 5.13 -30.84 6.31
C GLU A 283 6.31 -30.47 5.39
N LYS A 284 6.11 -29.50 4.47
CA LYS A 284 7.20 -29.00 3.60
C LYS A 284 8.23 -28.25 4.43
N ILE A 285 7.79 -27.41 5.39
CA ILE A 285 8.70 -26.70 6.31
C ILE A 285 9.47 -27.71 7.18
N ALA A 286 8.78 -28.69 7.76
CA ALA A 286 9.41 -29.76 8.55
C ALA A 286 10.51 -30.49 7.75
N SER A 287 10.22 -30.83 6.48
CA SER A 287 11.18 -31.48 5.60
C SER A 287 12.42 -30.64 5.33
N VAL A 288 12.21 -29.33 5.03
CA VAL A 288 13.31 -28.38 4.76
C VAL A 288 14.16 -28.16 6.02
N ILE A 289 13.54 -27.99 7.19
CA ILE A 289 14.27 -27.82 8.47
C ILE A 289 15.18 -29.02 8.74
N LEU A 290 14.66 -30.26 8.62
CA LEU A 290 15.49 -31.47 8.82
C LEU A 290 16.65 -31.56 7.83
N LYS A 291 16.39 -31.21 6.55
CA LYS A 291 17.40 -31.19 5.51
C LYS A 291 18.51 -30.16 5.83
N LEU A 292 18.13 -28.95 6.24
CA LEU A 292 19.08 -27.89 6.61
C LEU A 292 19.87 -28.22 7.91
N SER A 293 19.23 -28.92 8.84
CA SER A 293 19.87 -29.43 10.08
C SER A 293 20.71 -30.68 9.84
N ASN A 294 20.70 -31.24 8.63
CA ASN A 294 21.37 -32.52 8.31
C ASN A 294 20.90 -33.70 9.21
N ILE A 295 19.60 -33.72 9.55
CA ILE A 295 19.03 -34.74 10.44
C ILE A 295 18.19 -35.71 9.61
N ASN A 296 18.42 -37.02 9.80
CA ASN A 296 17.62 -38.06 9.18
C ASN A 296 16.17 -37.97 9.69
N ARG A 297 15.20 -37.90 8.78
CA ARG A 297 13.77 -37.78 9.09
C ARG A 297 13.21 -38.89 9.96
N ASP A 298 13.79 -40.11 9.86
CA ASP A 298 13.38 -41.28 10.61
C ASP A 298 14.05 -41.43 11.99
N LYS A 299 14.99 -40.53 12.32
CA LYS A 299 15.64 -40.49 13.67
C LYS A 299 14.57 -40.16 14.72
N LEU A 300 14.59 -40.93 15.83
CA LEU A 300 13.67 -40.63 16.93
C LEU A 300 14.05 -39.33 17.66
N LYS A 301 13.00 -38.54 18.04
CA LYS A 301 13.19 -37.30 18.80
C LYS A 301 14.03 -37.52 20.05
N SER A 302 13.75 -38.61 20.79
CA SER A 302 14.50 -39.02 21.99
C SER A 302 15.98 -39.37 21.74
N LYS A 303 16.39 -39.53 20.49
CA LYS A 303 17.78 -39.80 20.08
C LYS A 303 18.50 -38.59 19.53
N LEU A 304 17.85 -37.43 19.48
CA LEU A 304 18.47 -36.20 19.07
C LEU A 304 19.47 -35.74 20.14
N SER A 305 20.63 -35.26 19.68
CA SER A 305 21.57 -34.59 20.56
C SER A 305 21.05 -33.18 20.92
N LYS A 306 21.59 -32.60 22.00
CA LYS A 306 21.24 -31.23 22.38
C LYS A 306 21.54 -30.22 21.26
N GLU A 307 22.60 -30.43 20.51
CA GLU A 307 22.99 -29.61 19.37
C GLU A 307 21.96 -29.71 18.23
N GLU A 308 21.53 -30.93 17.89
CA GLU A 308 20.51 -31.15 16.87
C GLU A 308 19.17 -30.51 17.26
N ILE A 309 18.77 -30.59 18.53
CA ILE A 309 17.57 -29.92 19.04
C ILE A 309 17.70 -28.39 18.88
N ASN A 310 18.84 -27.83 19.28
CA ASN A 310 19.08 -26.40 19.16
C ASN A 310 19.04 -25.95 17.72
N ASN A 311 19.60 -26.71 16.76
CA ASN A 311 19.58 -26.40 15.35
C ASN A 311 18.15 -26.42 14.78
N ILE A 312 17.32 -27.40 15.17
CA ILE A 312 15.90 -27.46 14.79
C ILE A 312 15.18 -26.22 15.34
N LEU A 313 15.37 -25.90 16.62
CA LEU A 313 14.69 -24.80 17.28
C LEU A 313 15.11 -23.44 16.70
N ASP A 314 16.39 -23.26 16.37
CA ASP A 314 16.87 -22.05 15.69
C ASP A 314 16.20 -21.89 14.32
N LEU A 315 16.13 -22.93 13.51
CA LEU A 315 15.44 -22.88 12.22
C LEU A 315 13.92 -22.71 12.35
N LEU A 316 13.31 -23.13 13.45
CA LEU A 316 11.89 -22.91 13.72
C LEU A 316 11.58 -21.46 14.13
N THR A 317 12.49 -20.80 14.85
CA THR A 317 12.24 -19.48 15.47
C THR A 317 13.06 -18.34 14.87
N ASN A 318 14.09 -18.66 14.09
CA ASN A 318 15.05 -17.72 13.52
C ASN A 318 15.43 -18.12 12.07
N PHE A 319 14.44 -18.51 11.26
CA PHE A 319 14.68 -18.88 9.87
C PHE A 319 15.03 -17.65 9.03
N ARG A 320 16.25 -17.61 8.49
CA ARG A 320 16.80 -16.43 7.84
C ARG A 320 16.84 -16.57 6.32
N LEU A 321 16.42 -15.52 5.63
CA LEU A 321 16.44 -15.41 4.17
C LEU A 321 17.15 -14.11 3.78
N ASN A 322 18.24 -14.22 3.01
CA ASN A 322 18.89 -13.05 2.44
C ASN A 322 17.99 -12.43 1.37
N VAL A 323 17.70 -11.15 1.52
CA VAL A 323 16.86 -10.42 0.59
C VAL A 323 17.69 -10.00 -0.63
N THR A 324 17.15 -10.22 -1.83
CA THR A 324 17.76 -9.79 -3.09
C THR A 324 17.05 -8.61 -3.75
N GLY A 325 15.89 -8.23 -3.22
CA GLY A 325 15.07 -7.12 -3.69
C GLY A 325 13.59 -7.36 -3.50
N THR A 326 12.78 -6.65 -4.27
CA THR A 326 11.33 -6.81 -4.33
C THR A 326 10.87 -7.13 -5.75
N LYS A 327 9.63 -7.56 -5.94
CA LYS A 327 9.02 -7.55 -7.28
C LYS A 327 8.80 -6.11 -7.76
N SER A 328 8.54 -5.95 -9.06
CA SER A 328 8.44 -4.66 -9.73
C SER A 328 7.15 -3.90 -9.40
N PHE A 329 7.05 -2.67 -9.87
CA PHE A 329 5.85 -1.83 -9.78
C PHE A 329 4.59 -2.48 -10.34
N ASP A 330 4.68 -3.38 -11.30
CA ASP A 330 3.54 -4.10 -11.84
C ASP A 330 2.91 -5.06 -10.83
N ASN A 331 3.66 -5.45 -9.80
CA ASN A 331 3.22 -6.32 -8.72
C ASN A 331 2.92 -5.56 -7.41
N SER A 332 3.36 -4.29 -7.31
CA SER A 332 3.19 -3.50 -6.09
C SER A 332 1.78 -2.91 -5.99
N GLN A 333 1.24 -2.84 -4.77
CA GLN A 333 -0.05 -2.20 -4.54
C GLN A 333 0.08 -0.69 -4.52
N VAL A 334 1.20 -0.17 -3.98
CA VAL A 334 1.49 1.25 -3.86
C VAL A 334 2.94 1.55 -4.22
N THR A 335 3.24 2.83 -4.41
CA THR A 335 4.59 3.36 -4.61
C THR A 335 5.04 4.04 -3.33
N MET A 336 6.23 3.70 -2.83
CA MET A 336 6.96 4.51 -1.86
C MET A 336 7.67 5.62 -2.63
N GLY A 337 7.54 6.87 -2.15
CA GLY A 337 8.00 8.06 -2.85
C GLY A 337 6.92 8.72 -3.71
N GLY A 338 7.22 9.88 -4.24
CA GLY A 338 6.29 10.72 -5.01
C GLY A 338 6.74 12.16 -5.07
N ILE A 339 5.83 13.10 -5.33
CA ILE A 339 6.13 14.52 -5.19
C ILE A 339 6.42 14.82 -3.72
N ASP A 340 7.55 15.48 -3.47
CA ASP A 340 7.96 15.87 -2.12
C ASP A 340 6.85 16.67 -1.43
N VAL A 341 6.37 16.18 -0.29
CA VAL A 341 5.31 16.84 0.49
C VAL A 341 5.72 18.26 0.91
N ASN A 342 7.01 18.53 1.02
CA ASN A 342 7.50 19.89 1.33
C ASN A 342 7.25 20.89 0.20
N GLU A 343 6.89 20.46 -1.00
CA GLU A 343 6.49 21.33 -2.12
C GLU A 343 5.06 21.87 -2.01
N ILE A 344 4.24 21.32 -1.10
CA ILE A 344 2.84 21.72 -0.90
C ILE A 344 2.59 22.34 0.48
N ASP A 345 1.53 23.10 0.59
CA ASP A 345 0.93 23.46 1.89
C ASP A 345 0.00 22.29 2.31
N ILE A 346 0.30 21.67 3.45
CA ILE A 346 -0.44 20.52 3.95
C ILE A 346 -1.91 20.82 4.34
N ASN A 347 -2.24 22.10 4.59
CA ASN A 347 -3.60 22.50 4.95
C ASN A 347 -4.51 22.67 3.72
N THR A 348 -3.93 22.81 2.53
CA THR A 348 -4.67 23.07 1.29
C THR A 348 -4.31 22.12 0.17
N PHE A 349 -3.18 21.43 0.27
CA PHE A 349 -2.54 20.63 -0.80
C PHE A 349 -2.26 21.45 -2.08
N GLU A 350 -2.25 22.78 -1.98
CA GLU A 350 -1.77 23.70 -3.01
C GLU A 350 -0.25 23.70 -3.06
N THR A 351 0.35 23.72 -4.25
CA THR A 351 1.81 23.83 -4.36
C THR A 351 2.31 25.20 -3.93
N LYS A 352 3.42 25.25 -3.21
CA LYS A 352 4.03 26.51 -2.71
C LYS A 352 4.61 27.38 -3.84
N LYS A 353 4.98 26.77 -4.98
CA LYS A 353 5.62 27.44 -6.10
C LYS A 353 4.64 27.94 -7.16
N ILE A 354 3.50 27.28 -7.31
CA ILE A 354 2.57 27.53 -8.40
C ILE A 354 1.17 27.65 -7.83
N ASN A 355 0.64 28.87 -7.79
CA ASN A 355 -0.71 29.13 -7.29
C ASN A 355 -1.77 28.39 -8.10
N ASN A 356 -2.81 27.91 -7.43
CA ASN A 356 -3.94 27.16 -7.99
C ASN A 356 -3.54 25.81 -8.62
N LEU A 357 -2.36 25.26 -8.30
CA LEU A 357 -1.97 23.89 -8.60
C LEU A 357 -2.10 23.03 -7.34
N PHE A 358 -2.95 22.03 -7.35
CA PHE A 358 -3.22 21.13 -6.24
C PHE A 358 -2.81 19.71 -6.57
N LEU A 359 -2.28 18.99 -5.58
CA LEU A 359 -1.84 17.60 -5.72
C LEU A 359 -2.55 16.72 -4.71
N THR A 360 -3.02 15.53 -5.11
CA THR A 360 -3.77 14.65 -4.22
C THR A 360 -3.40 13.17 -4.34
N GLY A 361 -3.64 12.43 -3.27
CA GLY A 361 -3.54 10.98 -3.24
C GLY A 361 -2.11 10.47 -3.39
N GLU A 362 -1.98 9.31 -4.00
CA GLU A 362 -0.75 8.54 -4.14
C GLU A 362 0.32 9.19 -5.07
N LEU A 363 0.01 10.35 -5.64
CA LEU A 363 0.98 11.17 -6.38
C LEU A 363 2.04 11.77 -5.46
N LEU A 364 1.67 12.03 -4.20
CA LEU A 364 2.53 12.59 -3.17
C LEU A 364 3.42 11.51 -2.54
N ASP A 365 4.56 11.90 -2.00
CA ASP A 365 5.42 11.03 -1.19
C ASP A 365 4.75 10.69 0.15
N VAL A 366 3.65 9.94 0.06
CA VAL A 366 2.90 9.39 1.20
C VAL A 366 2.41 8.00 0.85
N ASP A 367 2.94 6.99 1.49
CA ASP A 367 2.48 5.61 1.41
C ASP A 367 2.03 5.09 2.78
N GLY A 368 0.98 4.27 2.78
CA GLY A 368 0.44 3.65 3.99
C GLY A 368 0.62 2.14 3.98
N ASP A 369 0.63 1.53 5.17
CA ASP A 369 0.61 0.08 5.35
C ASP A 369 -0.61 -0.57 4.67
N CYS A 370 -0.63 -1.90 4.57
CA CYS A 370 -1.85 -2.64 4.22
C CYS A 370 -2.92 -2.41 5.28
N GLY A 371 -4.12 -1.95 4.89
CA GLY A 371 -5.16 -1.73 5.89
C GLY A 371 -6.17 -0.63 5.59
N GLY A 372 -6.21 -0.10 4.38
CA GLY A 372 -7.13 0.99 3.98
C GLY A 372 -6.50 2.37 4.07
N TYR A 373 -5.28 2.49 4.57
CA TYR A 373 -4.58 3.76 4.79
C TYR A 373 -4.34 4.56 3.50
N ASN A 374 -3.96 3.90 2.41
CA ASN A 374 -3.73 4.56 1.13
C ASN A 374 -5.01 5.13 0.52
N ILE A 375 -6.13 4.42 0.64
CA ILE A 375 -7.43 4.89 0.13
C ILE A 375 -7.96 6.02 1.02
N SER A 376 -7.85 5.88 2.35
CA SER A 376 -8.27 6.94 3.28
C SER A 376 -7.48 8.23 3.07
N PHE A 377 -6.16 8.15 2.85
CA PHE A 377 -5.34 9.31 2.51
C PHE A 377 -5.75 9.94 1.17
N ALA A 378 -6.03 9.12 0.15
CA ALA A 378 -6.51 9.61 -1.14
C ALA A 378 -7.85 10.35 -1.02
N ILE A 379 -8.78 9.87 -0.19
CA ILE A 379 -10.04 10.57 0.12
C ILE A 379 -9.75 11.86 0.90
N LEU A 380 -8.97 11.78 1.96
CA LEU A 380 -8.67 12.92 2.84
C LEU A 380 -8.02 14.07 2.06
N SER A 381 -7.02 13.80 1.25
CA SER A 381 -6.36 14.81 0.43
C SER A 381 -7.34 15.46 -0.57
N GLY A 382 -8.23 14.68 -1.16
CA GLY A 382 -9.30 15.20 -2.04
C GLY A 382 -10.29 16.09 -1.30
N LEU A 383 -10.66 15.75 -0.06
CA LEU A 383 -11.54 16.57 0.79
C LEU A 383 -10.89 17.91 1.16
N ILE A 384 -9.60 17.89 1.52
CA ILE A 384 -8.86 19.11 1.89
C ILE A 384 -8.73 20.05 0.68
N VAL A 385 -8.36 19.52 -0.50
CA VAL A 385 -8.29 20.31 -1.73
C VAL A 385 -9.66 20.91 -2.07
N SER A 386 -10.74 20.15 -1.89
CA SER A 386 -12.08 20.65 -2.22
C SER A 386 -12.53 21.78 -1.30
N ASP A 387 -12.15 21.78 -0.02
CA ASP A 387 -12.43 22.90 0.88
C ASP A 387 -11.73 24.18 0.38
N ARG A 388 -10.45 24.07 0.00
CA ARG A 388 -9.69 25.21 -0.53
C ARG A 388 -10.27 25.70 -1.86
N ILE A 389 -10.67 24.83 -2.77
CA ILE A 389 -11.29 25.21 -4.04
C ILE A 389 -12.59 25.99 -3.81
N LYS A 390 -13.42 25.60 -2.83
CA LYS A 390 -14.65 26.33 -2.50
C LYS A 390 -14.40 27.75 -2.00
N GLU A 391 -13.28 27.97 -1.28
CA GLU A 391 -12.87 29.31 -0.84
C GLU A 391 -12.45 30.22 -2.01
N LEU A 392 -11.97 29.61 -3.11
CA LEU A 392 -11.57 30.36 -4.32
C LEU A 392 -12.74 30.69 -5.26
N CYS A 393 -13.88 30.01 -5.12
CA CYS A 393 -15.08 30.19 -5.97
C CYS A 393 -16.13 31.10 -5.34
#